data_6907a27dfa578e168fc64097f6d2c28b
#
_entry.id   6907a27dfa578e168fc64097f6d2c28b
#
_cell.length_a   1.000
_cell.length_b   1.000
_cell.length_c   1.000
_cell.angle_alpha   90.00
_cell.angle_beta   90.00
_cell.angle_gamma   90.00
#
_symmetry.space_group_name_H-M   'P 1'
#
loop_
_entity.id
_entity.type
_entity.pdbx_description
1 polymer ?
#
loop_
_entity_poly.entity_id
_entity_poly.type
_entity_poly.pdbx_seq_one_letter_code
_entity_poly.pdbx_strand_id
1 'polypeptide(L)'
;MAAVVKYPGGVEDGQMITDGSPSAPDAERIRLAQADAGEQDWRAWGPYLSERAWGTVREDYSEHGTAWDYFPHDHARSRAYRWSEDGMAGVCDDRQTFCFALALWNGRDPIIKERMFGLGGDGGNHGEDAKEYWWYEDSTPTHSWMRWRYHYPQAAFPYDELVAVNGLRGRDDTEYELVDTGIFDDDRYWAVTVDYAKSGPTDLCIVVTVANRGEEAERLHVLPHLWFRNTWAWNLPGGDRVPRIVGEGRRLVGEHWVLGQLLLEGDGDPTPLLCDNDTNGERLWGLPNRTPYPKDGINDHVVGGAATVNPAREGTKGALHYVLDVPPGGERRIRLRLTRTAPPPGDGDPPRRTWATASTPPCGRGAPRRTGSSTGSSRRRPAPTRR
;
A
#
# COMPACT_ATOMS: atom_id res chain seq x y z
N MET A 1 -14.77 32.70 12.46
CA MET A 1 -13.65 33.67 12.39
C MET A 1 -12.37 32.87 12.18
N ALA A 2 -11.87 32.83 10.94
CA ALA A 2 -10.69 32.03 10.62
C ALA A 2 -9.41 32.78 11.09
N ALA A 3 -8.61 32.13 11.94
CA ALA A 3 -7.32 32.66 12.37
C ALA A 3 -6.27 32.39 11.28
N VAL A 4 -5.78 33.46 10.67
CA VAL A 4 -4.67 33.42 9.71
C VAL A 4 -3.37 33.30 10.51
N VAL A 5 -2.67 32.19 10.41
CA VAL A 5 -1.32 32.04 10.96
C VAL A 5 -0.35 32.74 10.02
N LYS A 6 0.29 33.82 10.51
CA LYS A 6 1.37 34.54 9.83
C LYS A 6 2.69 33.81 10.10
N TYR A 7 3.36 33.36 9.05
CA TYR A 7 4.78 32.97 9.14
C TYR A 7 5.68 34.18 9.08
N PRO A 8 6.68 34.34 9.97
CA PRO A 8 7.71 35.36 9.85
C PRO A 8 8.88 34.80 9.04
N GLY A 9 9.17 35.40 7.91
CA GLY A 9 10.36 35.12 7.13
C GLY A 9 10.48 36.11 5.99
N GLY A 10 11.13 37.23 6.25
CA GLY A 10 11.49 38.20 5.24
C GLY A 10 12.52 37.58 4.27
N VAL A 11 12.24 37.69 2.98
CA VAL A 11 13.20 37.41 1.92
C VAL A 11 14.02 38.67 1.71
N GLU A 12 15.30 38.66 2.05
CA GLU A 12 16.24 39.68 1.59
C GLU A 12 16.59 39.40 0.13
N ASP A 13 16.55 40.43 -0.71
CA ASP A 13 16.95 40.42 -2.10
C ASP A 13 18.43 40.04 -2.26
N GLY A 14 18.71 38.74 -2.40
CA GLY A 14 20.00 38.21 -2.80
C GLY A 14 20.09 38.16 -4.33
N GLN A 15 20.89 39.04 -4.92
CA GLN A 15 21.30 38.93 -6.33
C GLN A 15 21.80 37.51 -6.64
N MET A 16 21.06 36.77 -7.47
CA MET A 16 21.56 35.53 -8.05
C MET A 16 22.74 35.83 -8.99
N ILE A 17 23.94 35.55 -8.52
CA ILE A 17 25.11 35.48 -9.39
C ILE A 17 24.95 34.16 -10.21
N THR A 18 24.49 34.28 -11.44
CA THR A 18 24.53 33.16 -12.39
C THR A 18 25.98 33.02 -12.89
N ASP A 19 26.74 32.20 -12.18
CA ASP A 19 27.99 31.69 -12.74
C ASP A 19 27.62 30.77 -13.91
N GLY A 20 28.00 31.18 -15.13
CA GLY A 20 27.65 30.55 -16.40
C GLY A 20 28.38 29.24 -16.69
N SER A 21 28.89 28.55 -15.68
CA SER A 21 29.43 27.21 -15.84
C SER A 21 28.23 26.23 -15.99
N PRO A 22 28.23 25.35 -17.00
CA PRO A 22 27.20 24.31 -17.10
C PRO A 22 27.27 23.47 -15.80
N SER A 23 26.28 23.62 -14.92
CA SER A 23 26.17 22.75 -13.76
C SER A 23 26.19 21.31 -14.21
N ALA A 24 26.95 20.45 -13.53
CA ALA A 24 26.89 19.02 -13.78
C ALA A 24 25.40 18.56 -13.79
N PRO A 25 25.01 17.69 -14.73
CA PRO A 25 23.63 17.29 -14.83
C PRO A 25 23.20 16.73 -13.48
N ASP A 26 22.03 17.18 -13.00
CA ASP A 26 21.40 16.70 -11.78
C ASP A 26 21.30 15.17 -11.82
N ALA A 27 21.64 14.51 -10.72
CA ALA A 27 21.64 13.05 -10.62
C ALA A 27 20.29 12.43 -11.01
N GLU A 28 19.19 13.11 -10.72
CA GLU A 28 17.86 12.64 -11.10
C GLU A 28 17.61 12.75 -12.61
N ARG A 29 18.11 13.79 -13.27
CA ARG A 29 18.06 13.89 -14.72
C ARG A 29 18.85 12.79 -15.42
N ILE A 30 19.98 12.38 -14.84
CA ILE A 30 20.76 11.23 -15.34
C ILE A 30 19.92 9.95 -15.22
N ARG A 31 19.30 9.70 -14.07
CA ARG A 31 18.44 8.51 -13.87
C ARG A 31 17.26 8.50 -14.83
N LEU A 32 16.63 9.64 -15.06
CA LEU A 32 15.55 9.78 -16.04
C LEU A 32 16.02 9.42 -17.44
N ALA A 33 17.16 9.98 -17.88
CA ALA A 33 17.72 9.68 -19.20
C ALA A 33 18.04 8.18 -19.33
N GLN A 34 18.62 7.56 -18.31
CA GLN A 34 18.90 6.11 -18.30
C GLN A 34 17.61 5.27 -18.36
N ALA A 35 16.56 5.68 -17.64
CA ALA A 35 15.28 4.99 -17.66
C ALA A 35 14.59 5.13 -19.03
N ASP A 36 14.59 6.32 -19.61
CA ASP A 36 13.95 6.60 -20.90
C ASP A 36 14.70 5.92 -22.06
N ALA A 37 16.03 5.80 -21.96
CA ALA A 37 16.86 5.04 -22.92
C ALA A 37 16.78 3.51 -22.72
N GLY A 38 16.15 3.03 -21.64
CA GLY A 38 16.11 1.60 -21.30
C GLY A 38 17.45 1.03 -20.82
N GLU A 39 18.41 1.89 -20.46
CA GLU A 39 19.73 1.48 -19.97
C GLU A 39 19.68 0.97 -18.54
N GLN A 40 18.83 1.59 -17.70
CA GLN A 40 18.62 1.22 -16.31
C GLN A 40 17.12 1.31 -15.99
N ASP A 41 16.58 0.27 -15.37
CA ASP A 41 15.16 0.19 -15.04
C ASP A 41 14.87 0.83 -13.66
N TRP A 42 15.12 2.15 -13.55
CA TRP A 42 14.94 2.90 -12.31
C TRP A 42 13.50 2.86 -11.78
N ARG A 43 12.52 2.61 -12.66
CA ARG A 43 11.09 2.53 -12.29
C ARG A 43 10.60 1.10 -12.04
N ALA A 44 11.50 0.09 -12.07
CA ALA A 44 11.14 -1.31 -11.81
C ALA A 44 10.48 -1.50 -10.44
N TRP A 45 10.92 -0.73 -9.45
CA TRP A 45 10.32 -0.69 -8.12
C TRP A 45 9.86 0.73 -7.80
N GLY A 46 8.64 0.85 -7.26
CA GLY A 46 8.06 2.14 -6.92
C GLY A 46 6.87 2.03 -5.99
N PRO A 47 6.23 3.15 -5.66
CA PRO A 47 5.06 3.21 -4.79
C PRO A 47 3.80 2.78 -5.55
N TYR A 48 3.81 1.58 -6.12
CA TYR A 48 2.70 1.04 -6.92
C TYR A 48 1.66 0.30 -6.08
N LEU A 49 1.81 0.30 -4.76
CA LEU A 49 0.78 -0.06 -3.80
C LEU A 49 0.05 1.18 -3.32
N SER A 50 -1.19 1.04 -2.93
CA SER A 50 -1.92 2.10 -2.23
C SER A 50 -2.20 1.67 -0.79
N GLU A 51 -2.45 2.63 0.08
CA GLU A 51 -2.82 2.38 1.47
C GLU A 51 -4.15 1.63 1.57
N ARG A 52 -4.94 1.68 0.52
CA ARG A 52 -6.16 0.92 0.35
C ARG A 52 -6.47 0.69 -1.13
N ALA A 53 -6.33 -0.55 -1.59
CA ALA A 53 -6.70 -0.95 -2.94
C ALA A 53 -8.21 -1.17 -3.04
N TRP A 54 -8.88 -0.47 -3.93
CA TRP A 54 -10.34 -0.48 -4.10
C TRP A 54 -10.82 -0.53 -5.54
N GLY A 55 -10.05 -0.01 -6.51
CA GLY A 55 -10.43 -0.03 -7.90
C GLY A 55 -10.68 -1.44 -8.44
N THR A 56 -9.70 -2.33 -8.28
CA THR A 56 -9.80 -3.72 -8.72
C THR A 56 -10.87 -4.50 -7.96
N VAL A 57 -11.00 -4.25 -6.64
CA VAL A 57 -12.05 -4.88 -5.83
C VAL A 57 -13.42 -4.48 -6.33
N ARG A 58 -13.62 -3.23 -6.71
CA ARG A 58 -14.87 -2.75 -7.29
C ARG A 58 -15.23 -3.48 -8.58
N GLU A 59 -14.27 -3.63 -9.49
CA GLU A 59 -14.51 -4.21 -10.81
C GLU A 59 -14.64 -5.73 -10.76
N ASP A 60 -13.77 -6.41 -10.00
CA ASP A 60 -13.64 -7.87 -10.06
C ASP A 60 -14.50 -8.61 -9.05
N TYR A 61 -14.87 -7.97 -7.94
CA TYR A 61 -15.54 -8.65 -6.83
C TYR A 61 -16.90 -8.07 -6.44
N SER A 62 -17.18 -6.82 -6.83
CA SER A 62 -18.42 -6.15 -6.43
C SER A 62 -19.43 -6.14 -7.58
N GLU A 63 -20.53 -6.86 -7.43
CA GLU A 63 -21.63 -6.86 -8.40
C GLU A 63 -22.22 -5.47 -8.64
N HIS A 64 -22.19 -4.59 -7.65
CA HIS A 64 -22.77 -3.25 -7.69
C HIS A 64 -21.74 -2.11 -7.66
N GLY A 65 -20.44 -2.42 -7.72
CA GLY A 65 -19.37 -1.43 -7.69
C GLY A 65 -19.12 -0.79 -6.31
N THR A 66 -19.50 -1.46 -5.22
CA THR A 66 -19.36 -0.98 -3.83
C THR A 66 -18.12 -1.61 -3.19
N ALA A 67 -16.93 -1.06 -3.49
CA ALA A 67 -15.67 -1.66 -3.07
C ALA A 67 -15.52 -1.77 -1.54
N TRP A 68 -15.94 -0.76 -0.81
CA TRP A 68 -15.83 -0.72 0.65
C TRP A 68 -16.72 -1.76 1.32
N ASP A 69 -17.93 -1.94 0.84
CA ASP A 69 -18.90 -2.91 1.38
C ASP A 69 -18.51 -4.35 1.03
N TYR A 70 -18.03 -4.54 -0.19
CA TYR A 70 -17.64 -5.87 -0.65
C TYR A 70 -16.37 -6.38 0.01
N PHE A 71 -15.41 -5.50 0.28
CA PHE A 71 -14.16 -5.81 0.96
C PHE A 71 -14.00 -4.91 2.20
N PRO A 72 -14.79 -5.15 3.25
CA PRO A 72 -14.76 -4.32 4.44
C PRO A 72 -13.41 -4.40 5.13
N HIS A 73 -13.05 -3.35 5.87
CA HIS A 73 -11.79 -3.25 6.58
C HIS A 73 -11.53 -4.45 7.51
N ASP A 74 -12.57 -4.95 8.16
CA ASP A 74 -12.48 -6.11 9.05
C ASP A 74 -12.02 -7.41 8.36
N HIS A 75 -12.36 -7.58 7.07
CA HIS A 75 -11.93 -8.73 6.29
C HIS A 75 -10.48 -8.61 5.76
N ALA A 76 -9.93 -7.40 5.69
CA ALA A 76 -8.65 -7.15 5.01
C ALA A 76 -7.49 -7.94 5.61
N ARG A 77 -7.47 -8.11 6.95
CA ARG A 77 -6.44 -8.91 7.63
C ARG A 77 -6.47 -10.38 7.22
N SER A 78 -7.64 -10.91 6.86
CA SER A 78 -7.87 -12.34 6.61
C SER A 78 -7.92 -12.73 5.13
N ARG A 79 -8.20 -11.76 4.22
CA ARG A 79 -8.18 -12.01 2.76
C ARG A 79 -6.78 -11.88 2.19
N ALA A 80 -6.36 -12.86 1.39
CA ALA A 80 -5.07 -12.84 0.71
C ALA A 80 -4.92 -11.64 -0.24
N TYR A 81 -3.70 -11.10 -0.34
CA TYR A 81 -3.35 -10.14 -1.39
C TYR A 81 -3.30 -10.85 -2.74
N ARG A 82 -4.18 -10.46 -3.67
CA ARG A 82 -4.36 -11.07 -5.00
C ARG A 82 -4.43 -10.08 -6.14
N TRP A 83 -4.92 -8.87 -5.88
CA TRP A 83 -5.17 -7.81 -6.86
C TRP A 83 -4.74 -6.49 -6.25
N SER A 84 -4.38 -5.50 -7.06
CA SER A 84 -4.12 -4.12 -6.61
C SER A 84 -3.81 -4.02 -5.10
N GLU A 85 -2.73 -4.66 -4.70
CA GLU A 85 -2.42 -4.90 -3.30
C GLU A 85 -2.39 -3.61 -2.49
N ASP A 86 -2.88 -3.63 -1.27
CA ASP A 86 -2.82 -2.50 -0.33
C ASP A 86 -1.73 -2.70 0.73
N GLY A 87 -1.21 -1.57 1.23
CA GLY A 87 -0.17 -1.59 2.26
C GLY A 87 0.39 -0.21 2.53
N MET A 88 0.57 0.13 3.82
CA MET A 88 1.06 1.45 4.23
C MET A 88 2.51 1.66 3.82
N ALA A 89 2.82 2.86 3.28
CA ALA A 89 4.14 3.18 2.75
C ALA A 89 4.66 2.10 1.79
N GLY A 90 3.78 1.57 0.93
CA GLY A 90 4.04 0.39 0.14
C GLY A 90 4.98 0.65 -1.04
N VAL A 91 5.86 -0.33 -1.31
CA VAL A 91 6.72 -0.39 -2.50
C VAL A 91 6.64 -1.79 -3.09
N CYS A 92 6.51 -1.88 -4.41
CA CYS A 92 6.51 -3.17 -5.12
C CYS A 92 7.18 -3.06 -6.50
N ASP A 93 7.32 -4.20 -7.16
CA ASP A 93 7.64 -4.23 -8.58
C ASP A 93 6.45 -3.73 -9.42
N ASP A 94 6.70 -3.36 -10.67
CA ASP A 94 5.70 -2.82 -11.61
C ASP A 94 4.54 -3.78 -11.92
N ARG A 95 4.66 -5.06 -11.52
CA ARG A 95 3.61 -6.09 -11.66
C ARG A 95 2.96 -6.46 -10.32
N GLN A 96 3.36 -5.81 -9.24
CA GLN A 96 2.90 -6.12 -7.88
C GLN A 96 3.08 -7.61 -7.50
N THR A 97 4.08 -8.28 -8.06
CA THR A 97 4.36 -9.68 -7.78
C THR A 97 4.96 -9.85 -6.39
N PHE A 98 5.82 -8.92 -6.02
CA PHE A 98 6.49 -8.86 -4.73
C PHE A 98 6.26 -7.49 -4.11
N CYS A 99 5.82 -7.49 -2.87
CA CYS A 99 5.39 -6.28 -2.18
C CYS A 99 6.10 -6.13 -0.84
N PHE A 100 6.48 -4.89 -0.53
CA PHE A 100 6.93 -4.43 0.77
C PHE A 100 5.95 -3.39 1.29
N ALA A 101 5.58 -3.45 2.56
CA ALA A 101 4.83 -2.40 3.25
C ALA A 101 5.12 -2.40 4.75
N LEU A 102 4.69 -1.35 5.42
CA LEU A 102 4.76 -1.22 6.86
C LEU A 102 3.42 -1.65 7.49
N ALA A 103 3.49 -2.31 8.65
CA ALA A 103 2.36 -2.41 9.55
C ALA A 103 2.75 -1.94 10.94
N LEU A 104 1.77 -1.49 11.73
CA LEU A 104 1.96 -0.93 13.06
C LEU A 104 0.94 -1.52 14.03
N TRP A 105 1.29 -1.55 15.33
CA TRP A 105 0.33 -1.84 16.39
C TRP A 105 0.70 -1.08 17.67
N ASN A 106 -0.25 -0.31 18.17
CA ASN A 106 -0.07 0.55 19.34
C ASN A 106 -0.37 -0.15 20.68
N GLY A 107 -0.63 -1.47 20.66
CA GLY A 107 -0.98 -2.23 21.85
C GLY A 107 -2.42 -2.05 22.33
N ARG A 108 -3.24 -1.25 21.65
CA ARG A 108 -4.62 -0.92 22.02
C ARG A 108 -5.63 -1.20 20.90
N ASP A 109 -5.20 -1.12 19.65
CA ASP A 109 -6.04 -1.48 18.51
C ASP A 109 -6.43 -2.97 18.54
N PRO A 110 -7.65 -3.32 18.12
CA PRO A 110 -8.09 -4.71 18.03
C PRO A 110 -7.39 -5.50 16.92
N ILE A 111 -6.74 -4.82 15.99
CA ILE A 111 -6.01 -5.39 14.83
C ILE A 111 -4.70 -4.64 14.60
N ILE A 112 -3.74 -5.29 13.92
CA ILE A 112 -2.59 -4.55 13.40
C ILE A 112 -3.03 -3.59 12.29
N LYS A 113 -2.45 -2.40 12.28
CA LYS A 113 -2.67 -1.41 11.23
C LYS A 113 -1.76 -1.75 10.05
N GLU A 114 -2.31 -2.37 9.01
CA GLU A 114 -1.60 -2.73 7.79
C GLU A 114 -2.22 -2.09 6.53
N ARG A 115 -3.33 -1.39 6.68
CA ARG A 115 -4.01 -0.58 5.65
C ARG A 115 -4.82 0.52 6.30
N MET A 116 -5.18 1.55 5.54
CA MET A 116 -6.00 2.65 6.03
C MET A 116 -7.47 2.25 6.16
N PHE A 117 -8.10 2.76 7.21
CA PHE A 117 -9.54 2.62 7.44
C PHE A 117 -10.30 3.64 6.58
N GLY A 118 -11.41 3.21 6.02
CA GLY A 118 -12.29 4.07 5.25
C GLY A 118 -13.74 3.66 5.40
N LEU A 119 -14.62 4.57 5.08
CA LEU A 119 -16.08 4.42 5.14
C LEU A 119 -16.67 4.42 3.72
N GLY A 120 -17.81 3.74 3.56
CA GLY A 120 -18.58 3.71 2.33
C GLY A 120 -19.97 3.12 2.60
N GLY A 121 -20.88 3.24 1.63
CA GLY A 121 -22.25 2.76 1.77
C GLY A 121 -22.93 3.32 3.00
N ASP A 122 -23.54 2.43 3.80
CA ASP A 122 -24.28 2.80 5.02
C ASP A 122 -23.37 3.25 6.18
N GLY A 123 -22.06 3.08 6.06
CA GLY A 123 -21.08 3.49 7.08
C GLY A 123 -20.58 4.92 6.91
N GLY A 124 -20.90 5.59 5.79
CA GLY A 124 -20.45 6.94 5.47
C GLY A 124 -21.56 7.82 4.91
N ASN A 125 -21.34 9.15 4.86
CA ASN A 125 -22.30 10.10 4.32
C ASN A 125 -21.82 10.84 3.04
N HIS A 126 -20.55 10.72 2.68
CA HIS A 126 -19.92 11.38 1.52
C HIS A 126 -19.30 10.43 0.50
N GLY A 127 -19.69 9.18 0.48
CA GLY A 127 -19.17 8.18 -0.45
C GLY A 127 -18.05 7.34 0.17
N GLU A 128 -16.94 7.21 -0.53
CA GLU A 128 -15.82 6.36 -0.11
C GLU A 128 -14.68 7.23 0.43
N ASP A 129 -14.59 7.37 1.76
CA ASP A 129 -13.63 8.24 2.44
C ASP A 129 -12.64 7.46 3.31
N ALA A 130 -11.36 7.81 3.23
CA ALA A 130 -10.34 7.35 4.17
C ALA A 130 -10.35 8.26 5.40
N LYS A 131 -10.47 7.65 6.61
CA LYS A 131 -10.57 8.34 7.89
C LYS A 131 -9.26 8.34 8.67
N GLU A 132 -8.14 8.49 7.98
CA GLU A 132 -6.81 8.49 8.60
C GLU A 132 -5.92 9.57 7.98
N TYR A 133 -4.93 10.05 8.75
CA TYR A 133 -4.06 11.15 8.34
C TYR A 133 -2.68 10.63 7.94
N TRP A 134 -2.46 10.52 6.64
CA TRP A 134 -1.23 10.06 6.01
C TRP A 134 -0.95 10.84 4.73
N TRP A 135 0.31 10.91 4.32
CA TRP A 135 0.75 11.70 3.17
C TRP A 135 1.91 11.05 2.45
N TYR A 136 1.89 11.11 1.13
CA TYR A 136 3.10 11.10 0.33
C TYR A 136 3.62 12.54 0.31
N GLU A 137 4.71 12.81 1.06
CA GLU A 137 5.23 14.18 1.18
C GLU A 137 5.97 14.59 -0.07
N ASP A 138 6.79 13.68 -0.63
CA ASP A 138 7.56 13.93 -1.83
C ASP A 138 8.07 12.65 -2.49
N SER A 139 8.37 12.71 -3.80
CA SER A 139 8.97 11.62 -4.58
C SER A 139 9.69 12.17 -5.79
N THR A 140 10.90 11.68 -6.06
CA THR A 140 11.56 11.95 -7.34
C THR A 140 10.88 11.18 -8.48
N PRO A 141 10.96 11.66 -9.75
CA PRO A 141 10.29 11.02 -10.89
C PRO A 141 10.72 9.58 -11.18
N THR A 142 11.91 9.16 -10.75
CA THR A 142 12.38 7.76 -10.86
C THR A 142 12.15 6.96 -9.59
N HIS A 143 11.47 7.53 -8.59
CA HIS A 143 11.33 6.95 -7.26
C HIS A 143 12.68 6.62 -6.61
N SER A 144 13.73 7.35 -6.99
CA SER A 144 15.05 7.19 -6.39
C SER A 144 15.13 7.71 -4.95
N TRP A 145 14.21 8.60 -4.60
CA TRP A 145 13.92 9.01 -3.23
C TRP A 145 12.42 9.25 -3.08
N MET A 146 11.86 8.84 -1.93
CA MET A 146 10.45 9.04 -1.58
C MET A 146 10.32 9.23 -0.08
N ARG A 147 9.31 10.01 0.34
CA ARG A 147 8.96 10.16 1.75
C ARG A 147 7.47 10.02 1.96
N TRP A 148 7.11 9.19 2.92
CA TRP A 148 5.75 8.96 3.38
C TRP A 148 5.63 9.27 4.87
N ARG A 149 4.45 9.77 5.31
CA ARG A 149 4.16 10.08 6.71
C ARG A 149 2.78 9.59 7.10
N TYR A 150 2.66 9.22 8.37
CA TYR A 150 1.40 8.82 8.98
C TYR A 150 1.33 9.29 10.44
N HIS A 151 0.15 9.79 10.87
CA HIS A 151 -0.15 10.09 12.25
C HIS A 151 -1.01 8.97 12.84
N TYR A 152 -0.39 8.07 13.59
CA TYR A 152 -1.04 6.93 14.19
C TYR A 152 -1.42 7.23 15.64
N PRO A 153 -2.72 7.16 16.05
CA PRO A 153 -3.13 7.39 17.42
C PRO A 153 -2.48 6.42 18.41
N GLN A 154 -2.25 6.87 19.63
CA GLN A 154 -1.80 6.03 20.75
C GLN A 154 -2.95 5.33 21.49
N ALA A 155 -4.19 5.78 21.30
CA ALA A 155 -5.41 5.12 21.78
C ALA A 155 -5.91 4.06 20.79
N ALA A 156 -6.89 3.24 21.22
CA ALA A 156 -7.60 2.35 20.29
C ALA A 156 -8.28 3.17 19.20
N PHE A 157 -8.14 2.74 17.95
CA PHE A 157 -8.72 3.46 16.82
C PHE A 157 -10.26 3.39 16.88
N PRO A 158 -10.99 4.50 16.72
CA PRO A 158 -12.42 4.57 16.97
C PRO A 158 -13.26 4.09 15.77
N TYR A 159 -13.05 2.86 15.30
CA TYR A 159 -13.73 2.29 14.13
C TYR A 159 -15.26 2.37 14.23
N ASP A 160 -15.81 1.88 15.34
CA ASP A 160 -17.27 1.81 15.54
C ASP A 160 -17.91 3.20 15.66
N GLU A 161 -17.22 4.14 16.30
CA GLU A 161 -17.70 5.51 16.45
C GLU A 161 -17.79 6.21 15.09
N LEU A 162 -16.73 6.11 14.27
CA LEU A 162 -16.69 6.70 12.93
C LEU A 162 -17.83 6.15 12.06
N VAL A 163 -18.06 4.82 12.10
CA VAL A 163 -19.17 4.19 11.37
C VAL A 163 -20.51 4.68 11.88
N ALA A 164 -20.72 4.66 13.19
CA ALA A 164 -22.02 4.99 13.79
C ALA A 164 -22.41 6.45 13.55
N VAL A 165 -21.48 7.39 13.77
CA VAL A 165 -21.77 8.82 13.62
C VAL A 165 -21.99 9.20 12.15
N ASN A 166 -21.10 8.75 11.23
CA ASN A 166 -21.27 9.06 9.81
C ASN A 166 -22.51 8.36 9.21
N GLY A 167 -22.84 7.15 9.65
CA GLY A 167 -24.05 6.45 9.21
C GLY A 167 -25.36 7.11 9.63
N LEU A 168 -25.35 7.98 10.66
CA LEU A 168 -26.50 8.79 11.07
C LEU A 168 -26.59 10.15 10.37
N ARG A 169 -25.53 10.59 9.69
CA ARG A 169 -25.48 11.86 8.96
C ARG A 169 -26.01 11.71 7.54
N GLY A 170 -26.73 12.72 7.08
CA GLY A 170 -27.17 12.82 5.69
C GLY A 170 -26.08 13.41 4.79
N ARG A 171 -26.30 13.32 3.49
CA ARG A 171 -25.35 13.83 2.48
C ARG A 171 -25.02 15.32 2.62
N ASP A 172 -25.95 16.11 3.17
CA ASP A 172 -25.80 17.56 3.33
C ASP A 172 -25.17 17.94 4.69
N ASP A 173 -24.97 16.95 5.58
CA ASP A 173 -24.28 17.16 6.85
C ASP A 173 -22.75 17.16 6.64
N THR A 174 -22.03 17.86 7.53
CA THR A 174 -20.58 17.78 7.55
C THR A 174 -20.13 16.36 7.88
N GLU A 175 -19.04 15.93 7.27
CA GLU A 175 -18.42 14.66 7.58
C GLU A 175 -17.88 14.65 9.02
N TYR A 176 -18.00 13.50 9.71
CA TYR A 176 -17.38 13.29 11.02
C TYR A 176 -15.99 12.71 10.81
N GLU A 177 -14.98 13.55 11.06
CA GLU A 177 -13.58 13.22 10.85
C GLU A 177 -12.95 12.53 12.07
N LEU A 178 -11.82 11.89 11.87
CA LEU A 178 -11.06 11.27 12.96
C LEU A 178 -10.68 12.29 14.04
N VAL A 179 -10.37 13.53 13.66
CA VAL A 179 -10.06 14.60 14.61
C VAL A 179 -11.24 14.97 15.50
N ASP A 180 -12.47 14.80 15.02
CA ASP A 180 -13.68 15.14 15.80
C ASP A 180 -13.95 14.15 16.94
N THR A 181 -13.31 12.97 16.90
CA THR A 181 -13.40 11.99 17.99
C THR A 181 -12.58 12.37 19.22
N GLY A 182 -11.74 13.42 19.13
CA GLY A 182 -10.83 13.81 20.20
C GLY A 182 -9.62 12.86 20.36
N ILE A 183 -9.42 11.89 19.47
CA ILE A 183 -8.36 10.87 19.61
C ILE A 183 -6.94 11.45 19.57
N PHE A 184 -6.80 12.65 19.02
CA PHE A 184 -5.53 13.39 18.98
C PHE A 184 -5.40 14.46 20.08
N ASP A 185 -6.38 14.57 20.97
CA ASP A 185 -6.28 15.46 22.11
C ASP A 185 -5.06 15.11 22.96
N ASP A 186 -4.42 16.13 23.53
CA ASP A 186 -3.15 15.98 24.27
C ASP A 186 -1.96 15.48 23.43
N ASP A 187 -2.01 15.65 22.08
CA ASP A 187 -0.95 15.22 21.15
C ASP A 187 -0.55 13.74 21.25
N ARG A 188 -1.48 12.87 21.69
CA ARG A 188 -1.24 11.44 21.93
C ARG A 188 -1.25 10.62 20.64
N TYR A 189 -0.21 10.79 19.83
CA TYR A 189 -0.03 10.06 18.57
C TYR A 189 1.45 9.78 18.28
N TRP A 190 1.64 8.85 17.35
CA TRP A 190 2.89 8.53 16.73
C TRP A 190 3.03 9.29 15.41
N ALA A 191 4.08 10.08 15.24
CA ALA A 191 4.47 10.58 13.93
C ALA A 191 5.44 9.56 13.31
N VAL A 192 4.94 8.79 12.34
CA VAL A 192 5.72 7.78 11.63
C VAL A 192 6.12 8.32 10.26
N THR A 193 7.42 8.33 9.98
CA THR A 193 7.95 8.76 8.68
C THR A 193 8.74 7.61 8.07
N VAL A 194 8.54 7.36 6.78
CA VAL A 194 9.31 6.37 6.02
C VAL A 194 10.02 7.06 4.87
N ASP A 195 11.35 7.03 4.91
CA ASP A 195 12.22 7.50 3.83
C ASP A 195 12.74 6.31 3.01
N TYR A 196 12.65 6.43 1.71
CA TYR A 196 13.20 5.49 0.75
C TYR A 196 14.30 6.16 -0.08
N ALA A 197 15.42 5.48 -0.27
CA ALA A 197 16.48 5.93 -1.15
C ALA A 197 17.05 4.74 -1.95
N LYS A 198 17.04 4.83 -3.27
CA LYS A 198 17.61 3.80 -4.14
C LYS A 198 19.13 3.97 -4.25
N SER A 199 19.85 2.92 -3.91
CA SER A 199 21.26 2.74 -4.24
C SER A 199 21.44 2.19 -5.67
N GLY A 200 20.39 1.57 -6.21
CA GLY A 200 20.28 1.05 -7.56
C GLY A 200 18.82 0.75 -7.91
N PRO A 201 18.49 0.37 -9.15
CA PRO A 201 17.10 0.12 -9.58
C PRO A 201 16.32 -0.86 -8.70
N THR A 202 17.01 -1.85 -8.12
CA THR A 202 16.43 -2.89 -7.25
C THR A 202 17.17 -3.03 -5.92
N ASP A 203 17.69 -1.90 -5.41
CA ASP A 203 18.39 -1.79 -4.13
C ASP A 203 17.89 -0.56 -3.39
N LEU A 204 17.03 -0.76 -2.39
CA LEU A 204 16.41 0.26 -1.58
C LEU A 204 17.00 0.29 -0.17
N CYS A 205 17.45 1.46 0.26
CA CYS A 205 17.67 1.80 1.66
C CYS A 205 16.38 2.43 2.21
N ILE A 206 15.92 1.96 3.36
CA ILE A 206 14.67 2.38 3.98
C ILE A 206 14.96 2.83 5.42
N VAL A 207 14.42 3.97 5.83
CA VAL A 207 14.50 4.43 7.21
C VAL A 207 13.08 4.68 7.72
N VAL A 208 12.67 3.91 8.72
CA VAL A 208 11.42 4.15 9.45
C VAL A 208 11.77 4.94 10.71
N THR A 209 11.26 6.16 10.83
CA THR A 209 11.39 7.00 12.02
C THR A 209 10.04 7.03 12.73
N VAL A 210 10.04 6.70 14.02
CA VAL A 210 8.88 6.74 14.91
C VAL A 210 9.15 7.79 15.97
N ALA A 211 8.33 8.84 16.02
CA ALA A 211 8.39 9.87 17.05
C ALA A 211 7.15 9.82 17.93
N ASN A 212 7.34 9.73 19.23
CA ASN A 212 6.29 9.82 20.23
C ASN A 212 5.95 11.30 20.47
N ARG A 213 4.72 11.72 20.18
CA ARG A 213 4.26 13.09 20.39
C ARG A 213 3.56 13.29 21.73
N GLY A 214 3.15 12.18 22.38
CA GLY A 214 2.52 12.21 23.70
C GLY A 214 3.51 12.51 24.85
N GLU A 215 2.96 12.80 26.00
CA GLU A 215 3.68 13.17 27.22
C GLU A 215 4.16 11.97 28.05
N GLU A 216 3.76 10.76 27.68
CA GLU A 216 4.14 9.50 28.34
C GLU A 216 5.03 8.65 27.45
N ALA A 217 5.87 7.80 28.08
CA ALA A 217 6.60 6.76 27.36
C ALA A 217 5.62 5.69 26.88
N GLU A 218 5.64 5.38 25.60
CA GLU A 218 4.70 4.44 25.00
C GLU A 218 5.42 3.41 24.14
N ARG A 219 4.78 2.26 23.94
CA ARG A 219 5.26 1.16 23.12
C ARG A 219 4.58 1.13 21.77
N LEU A 220 5.38 0.97 20.71
CA LEU A 220 4.89 0.74 19.37
C LEU A 220 5.53 -0.53 18.78
N HIS A 221 4.70 -1.38 18.22
CA HIS A 221 5.14 -2.49 17.38
C HIS A 221 5.24 -2.02 15.94
N VAL A 222 6.39 -2.26 15.31
CA VAL A 222 6.67 -1.87 13.93
C VAL A 222 7.02 -3.13 13.15
N LEU A 223 6.29 -3.39 12.08
CA LEU A 223 6.38 -4.62 11.30
C LEU A 223 6.59 -4.30 9.82
N PRO A 224 7.84 -4.13 9.34
CA PRO A 224 8.14 -4.17 7.92
C PRO A 224 7.78 -5.55 7.36
N HIS A 225 6.88 -5.58 6.35
CA HIS A 225 6.34 -6.79 5.76
C HIS A 225 6.87 -7.03 4.35
N LEU A 226 7.04 -8.30 4.00
CA LEU A 226 7.18 -8.78 2.64
C LEU A 226 6.10 -9.81 2.34
N TRP A 227 5.56 -9.78 1.13
CA TRP A 227 4.71 -10.86 0.64
C TRP A 227 4.81 -10.99 -0.87
N PHE A 228 4.44 -12.17 -1.37
CA PHE A 228 4.18 -12.39 -2.78
C PHE A 228 2.68 -12.32 -3.03
N ARG A 229 2.26 -11.63 -4.09
CA ARG A 229 0.87 -11.60 -4.54
C ARG A 229 0.38 -13.02 -4.81
N ASN A 230 -0.74 -13.40 -4.20
CA ASN A 230 -1.27 -14.75 -4.33
C ASN A 230 -1.93 -14.95 -5.70
N THR A 231 -1.16 -15.46 -6.65
CA THR A 231 -1.63 -15.89 -7.98
C THR A 231 -1.79 -17.40 -8.09
N TRP A 232 -1.21 -18.17 -7.19
CA TRP A 232 -1.30 -19.64 -7.19
C TRP A 232 -2.71 -20.16 -6.85
N ALA A 233 -3.51 -19.36 -6.14
CA ALA A 233 -4.89 -19.71 -5.84
C ALA A 233 -5.84 -19.59 -7.04
N TRP A 234 -5.39 -19.04 -8.17
CA TRP A 234 -6.22 -18.94 -9.39
C TRP A 234 -6.31 -20.24 -10.18
N ASN A 235 -5.51 -21.27 -9.83
CA ASN A 235 -5.45 -22.55 -10.50
C ASN A 235 -5.26 -22.44 -12.03
N LEU A 236 -4.50 -21.46 -12.47
CA LEU A 236 -4.14 -21.30 -13.88
C LEU A 236 -3.15 -22.39 -14.30
N PRO A 237 -3.17 -22.84 -15.57
CA PRO A 237 -2.19 -23.80 -16.08
C PRO A 237 -0.76 -23.29 -15.85
N GLY A 238 0.07 -24.07 -15.14
CA GLY A 238 1.44 -23.68 -14.74
C GLY A 238 1.52 -22.67 -13.59
N GLY A 239 0.40 -22.32 -12.98
CA GLY A 239 0.31 -21.38 -11.84
C GLY A 239 0.36 -22.03 -10.45
N ASP A 240 0.68 -23.31 -10.37
CA ASP A 240 0.80 -24.11 -9.15
C ASP A 240 2.12 -23.88 -8.38
N ARG A 241 3.06 -23.15 -8.98
CA ARG A 241 4.29 -22.74 -8.28
C ARG A 241 3.98 -21.74 -7.19
N VAL A 242 4.38 -22.06 -5.96
CA VAL A 242 4.27 -21.18 -4.80
C VAL A 242 5.64 -20.59 -4.47
N PRO A 243 5.82 -19.27 -4.42
CA PRO A 243 7.07 -18.66 -3.99
C PRO A 243 7.28 -18.87 -2.50
N ARG A 244 8.48 -18.59 -1.99
CA ARG A 244 8.83 -18.85 -0.60
C ARG A 244 9.53 -17.65 0.02
N ILE A 245 9.23 -17.38 1.30
CA ILE A 245 9.98 -16.45 2.15
C ILE A 245 10.45 -17.25 3.37
N VAL A 246 11.72 -17.06 3.75
CA VAL A 246 12.32 -17.66 4.94
C VAL A 246 12.83 -16.56 5.86
N GLY A 247 12.60 -16.70 7.16
CA GLY A 247 13.08 -15.80 8.20
C GLY A 247 14.36 -16.30 8.86
N GLU A 248 15.46 -15.53 8.77
CA GLU A 248 16.78 -15.87 9.33
C GLU A 248 17.33 -14.71 10.16
N GLY A 249 17.25 -14.80 11.48
CA GLY A 249 17.67 -13.71 12.36
C GLY A 249 16.95 -12.42 12.02
N ARG A 250 17.68 -11.40 11.57
CA ARG A 250 17.15 -10.08 11.18
C ARG A 250 16.82 -9.96 9.67
N ARG A 251 16.63 -11.08 8.97
CA ARG A 251 16.46 -11.14 7.53
C ARG A 251 15.19 -11.88 7.15
N LEU A 252 14.59 -11.42 6.04
CA LEU A 252 13.61 -12.18 5.28
C LEU A 252 14.18 -12.41 3.88
N VAL A 253 14.29 -13.68 3.48
CA VAL A 253 14.79 -14.10 2.18
C VAL A 253 13.64 -14.64 1.36
N GLY A 254 13.28 -13.93 0.29
CA GLY A 254 12.24 -14.34 -0.65
C GLY A 254 12.85 -15.01 -1.89
N GLU A 255 12.21 -16.06 -2.38
CA GLU A 255 12.60 -16.78 -3.58
C GLU A 255 11.43 -16.85 -4.56
N HIS A 256 11.67 -16.38 -5.79
CA HIS A 256 10.68 -16.41 -6.86
C HIS A 256 11.35 -16.73 -8.20
N TRP A 257 10.74 -17.61 -8.99
CA TRP A 257 11.35 -18.13 -10.24
C TRP A 257 11.58 -17.08 -11.34
N VAL A 258 10.85 -15.96 -11.33
CA VAL A 258 11.04 -14.83 -12.26
C VAL A 258 11.85 -13.71 -11.63
N LEU A 259 11.58 -13.38 -10.35
CA LEU A 259 12.23 -12.27 -9.68
C LEU A 259 13.62 -12.61 -9.15
N GLY A 260 13.92 -13.90 -8.97
CA GLY A 260 15.14 -14.35 -8.31
C GLY A 260 15.03 -14.27 -6.80
N GLN A 261 16.13 -13.95 -6.14
CA GLN A 261 16.19 -13.83 -4.69
C GLN A 261 15.98 -12.38 -4.27
N LEU A 262 15.14 -12.19 -3.26
CA LEU A 262 14.83 -10.91 -2.63
C LEU A 262 15.28 -10.98 -1.16
N LEU A 263 15.95 -9.95 -0.69
CA LEU A 263 16.45 -9.89 0.68
C LEU A 263 15.99 -8.60 1.33
N LEU A 264 15.22 -8.71 2.41
CA LEU A 264 15.02 -7.63 3.37
C LEU A 264 15.90 -7.88 4.58
N GLU A 265 16.82 -6.98 4.87
CA GLU A 265 17.64 -6.99 6.07
C GLU A 265 17.35 -5.75 6.91
N GLY A 266 17.18 -5.94 8.23
CA GLY A 266 16.97 -4.85 9.19
C GLY A 266 18.14 -4.71 10.17
N ASP A 267 18.30 -3.53 10.77
CA ASP A 267 19.20 -3.32 11.90
C ASP A 267 18.54 -3.80 13.21
N GLY A 268 19.31 -3.82 14.29
CA GLY A 268 18.85 -4.30 15.59
C GLY A 268 18.59 -5.81 15.63
N ASP A 269 17.60 -6.21 16.44
CA ASP A 269 17.27 -7.61 16.71
C ASP A 269 15.74 -7.88 16.59
N PRO A 270 15.17 -7.75 15.39
CA PRO A 270 13.75 -8.04 15.18
C PRO A 270 13.47 -9.54 15.22
N THR A 271 12.26 -9.91 15.58
CA THR A 271 11.78 -11.29 15.47
C THR A 271 11.12 -11.52 14.11
N PRO A 272 11.58 -12.46 13.26
CA PRO A 272 10.91 -12.79 12.03
C PRO A 272 9.62 -13.58 12.31
N LEU A 273 8.49 -13.11 11.81
CA LEU A 273 7.17 -13.75 11.87
C LEU A 273 6.74 -14.13 10.46
N LEU A 274 6.40 -15.38 10.22
CA LEU A 274 6.04 -15.89 8.90
C LEU A 274 4.65 -16.55 8.93
N CYS A 275 3.92 -16.32 7.85
CA CYS A 275 2.65 -16.99 7.54
C CYS A 275 2.49 -17.07 6.02
N ASP A 276 1.36 -17.57 5.55
CA ASP A 276 1.07 -17.61 4.13
C ASP A 276 0.14 -16.46 3.73
N ASN A 277 0.39 -15.86 2.58
CA ASN A 277 -0.55 -14.96 1.94
C ASN A 277 -1.69 -15.78 1.33
N ASP A 278 -2.42 -16.50 2.17
CA ASP A 278 -3.62 -17.26 1.85
C ASP A 278 -4.79 -16.80 2.73
N THR A 279 -5.97 -16.78 2.13
CA THR A 279 -7.19 -16.35 2.81
C THR A 279 -7.56 -17.29 3.95
N ASN A 280 -7.87 -16.74 5.12
CA ASN A 280 -8.46 -17.49 6.23
C ASN A 280 -9.95 -17.76 5.95
N GLY A 281 -10.22 -18.80 5.16
CA GLY A 281 -11.58 -19.21 4.79
C GLY A 281 -12.41 -19.67 5.97
N GLU A 282 -11.77 -20.26 6.98
CA GLU A 282 -12.44 -20.71 8.20
C GLU A 282 -13.03 -19.54 8.99
N ARG A 283 -12.22 -18.48 9.20
CA ARG A 283 -12.68 -17.26 9.89
C ARG A 283 -13.79 -16.53 9.11
N LEU A 284 -13.62 -16.40 7.80
CA LEU A 284 -14.51 -15.58 6.98
C LEU A 284 -15.82 -16.29 6.60
N TRP A 285 -15.76 -17.59 6.36
CA TRP A 285 -16.89 -18.34 5.75
C TRP A 285 -17.10 -19.75 6.31
N GLY A 286 -16.36 -20.17 7.34
CA GLY A 286 -16.42 -21.52 7.87
C GLY A 286 -15.90 -22.59 6.90
N LEU A 287 -15.06 -22.20 5.93
CA LEU A 287 -14.46 -23.10 4.94
C LEU A 287 -13.04 -23.52 5.38
N PRO A 288 -12.60 -24.76 5.12
CA PRO A 288 -11.26 -25.20 5.46
C PRO A 288 -10.18 -24.31 4.86
N ASN A 289 -9.16 -23.99 5.66
CA ASN A 289 -7.99 -23.27 5.21
C ASN A 289 -7.07 -24.17 4.36
N ARG A 290 -6.36 -23.58 3.38
CA ARG A 290 -5.34 -24.27 2.58
C ARG A 290 -4.03 -24.47 3.33
N THR A 291 -3.78 -23.67 4.35
CA THR A 291 -2.59 -23.65 5.18
C THR A 291 -2.99 -23.51 6.65
N PRO A 292 -2.21 -24.06 7.60
CA PRO A 292 -2.44 -23.84 9.03
C PRO A 292 -2.06 -22.41 9.47
N TYR A 293 -1.37 -21.64 8.63
CA TYR A 293 -0.89 -20.30 8.93
C TYR A 293 -1.38 -19.28 7.89
N PRO A 294 -2.70 -19.00 7.82
CA PRO A 294 -3.25 -18.05 6.85
C PRO A 294 -2.78 -16.61 7.12
N LYS A 295 -3.13 -15.68 6.21
CA LYS A 295 -2.62 -14.31 6.17
C LYS A 295 -2.70 -13.56 7.49
N ASP A 296 -3.76 -13.74 8.26
CA ASP A 296 -4.01 -13.09 9.55
C ASP A 296 -3.23 -13.72 10.73
N GLY A 297 -2.41 -14.74 10.47
CA GLY A 297 -1.60 -15.39 11.50
C GLY A 297 -0.64 -14.44 12.20
N ILE A 298 -0.05 -13.47 11.48
CA ILE A 298 0.81 -12.44 12.10
C ILE A 298 -0.02 -11.49 12.98
N ASN A 299 -1.21 -11.07 12.51
CA ASN A 299 -2.13 -10.26 13.31
C ASN A 299 -2.48 -10.94 14.65
N ASP A 300 -2.95 -12.17 14.59
CA ASP A 300 -3.42 -12.91 15.77
C ASP A 300 -2.28 -13.21 16.75
N HIS A 301 -1.08 -13.43 16.22
CA HIS A 301 0.12 -13.61 17.04
C HIS A 301 0.51 -12.31 17.77
N VAL A 302 0.57 -11.19 17.06
CA VAL A 302 1.02 -9.91 17.63
C VAL A 302 0.01 -9.35 18.63
N VAL A 303 -1.28 -9.39 18.29
CA VAL A 303 -2.37 -8.82 19.10
C VAL A 303 -2.73 -9.73 20.27
N GLY A 304 -2.87 -11.03 20.01
CA GLY A 304 -3.42 -12.00 20.97
C GLY A 304 -2.40 -13.03 21.49
N GLY A 305 -1.14 -13.02 21.06
CA GLY A 305 -0.15 -14.03 21.43
C GLY A 305 -0.44 -15.44 20.90
N ALA A 306 -1.32 -15.55 19.86
CA ALA A 306 -1.72 -16.85 19.33
C ALA A 306 -0.58 -17.57 18.61
N ALA A 307 -0.60 -18.91 18.61
CA ALA A 307 0.36 -19.74 17.90
C ALA A 307 0.00 -19.89 16.41
N THR A 308 -0.15 -18.77 15.71
CA THR A 308 -0.67 -18.67 14.35
C THR A 308 0.38 -18.31 13.31
N VAL A 309 1.62 -18.10 13.73
CA VAL A 309 2.77 -17.94 12.82
C VAL A 309 3.51 -19.27 12.67
N ASN A 310 4.09 -19.49 11.48
CA ASN A 310 4.78 -20.74 11.18
C ASN A 310 6.08 -20.88 12.01
N PRO A 311 6.19 -21.87 12.91
CA PRO A 311 7.39 -22.09 13.73
C PRO A 311 8.62 -22.50 12.90
N ALA A 312 8.44 -23.02 11.68
CA ALA A 312 9.53 -23.30 10.75
C ALA A 312 10.11 -22.01 10.12
N ARG A 313 9.51 -20.85 10.41
CA ARG A 313 9.91 -19.54 9.87
C ARG A 313 9.95 -19.51 8.35
N GLU A 314 8.92 -20.05 7.73
CA GLU A 314 8.75 -20.03 6.28
C GLU A 314 7.29 -19.78 5.91
N GLY A 315 7.05 -19.24 4.71
CA GLY A 315 5.74 -18.94 4.17
C GLY A 315 5.81 -18.09 2.91
N THR A 316 4.73 -17.46 2.55
CA THR A 316 4.64 -16.53 1.41
C THR A 316 4.40 -15.08 1.83
N LYS A 317 4.27 -14.84 3.14
CA LYS A 317 4.22 -13.53 3.81
C LYS A 317 5.09 -13.59 5.06
N GLY A 318 5.90 -12.54 5.27
CA GLY A 318 6.74 -12.43 6.45
C GLY A 318 6.85 -11.00 6.96
N ALA A 319 7.15 -10.82 8.22
CA ALA A 319 7.43 -9.54 8.86
C ALA A 319 8.68 -9.61 9.72
N LEU A 320 9.41 -8.51 9.80
CA LEU A 320 10.39 -8.27 10.84
C LEU A 320 9.70 -7.50 11.97
N HIS A 321 9.47 -8.14 13.12
CA HIS A 321 8.74 -7.56 14.23
C HIS A 321 9.68 -6.86 15.19
N TYR A 322 9.59 -5.53 15.24
CA TYR A 322 10.26 -4.66 16.20
C TYR A 322 9.28 -4.24 17.29
N VAL A 323 9.76 -4.20 18.53
CA VAL A 323 9.04 -3.64 19.69
C VAL A 323 9.84 -2.47 20.21
N LEU A 324 9.30 -1.26 20.07
CA LEU A 324 9.99 -0.02 20.39
C LEU A 324 9.37 0.65 21.61
N ASP A 325 10.14 0.81 22.67
CA ASP A 325 9.79 1.70 23.79
C ASP A 325 10.35 3.10 23.49
N VAL A 326 9.46 4.09 23.36
CA VAL A 326 9.81 5.45 22.96
C VAL A 326 9.43 6.42 24.06
N PRO A 327 10.39 7.15 24.66
CA PRO A 327 10.09 8.14 25.70
C PRO A 327 9.25 9.30 25.15
N PRO A 328 8.62 10.09 26.04
CA PRO A 328 7.85 11.26 25.63
C PRO A 328 8.74 12.23 24.83
N GLY A 329 8.21 12.72 23.71
CA GLY A 329 8.92 13.60 22.79
C GLY A 329 10.15 12.97 22.10
N GLY A 330 10.42 11.68 22.36
CA GLY A 330 11.56 10.96 21.80
C GLY A 330 11.29 10.34 20.44
N GLU A 331 12.34 9.84 19.79
CA GLU A 331 12.23 9.10 18.53
C GLU A 331 13.06 7.82 18.53
N ARG A 332 12.67 6.87 17.68
CA ARG A 332 13.43 5.66 17.33
C ARG A 332 13.50 5.52 15.82
N ARG A 333 14.60 4.93 15.35
CA ARG A 333 14.82 4.69 13.92
C ARG A 333 15.14 3.23 13.68
N ILE A 334 14.53 2.67 12.65
CA ILE A 334 14.84 1.36 12.09
C ILE A 334 15.41 1.60 10.69
N ARG A 335 16.53 0.97 10.39
CA ARG A 335 17.14 0.99 9.05
C ARG A 335 16.99 -0.36 8.42
N LEU A 336 16.50 -0.36 7.18
CA LEU A 336 16.28 -1.57 6.41
C LEU A 336 16.96 -1.43 5.05
N ARG A 337 17.32 -2.56 4.46
CA ARG A 337 17.74 -2.63 3.07
C ARG A 337 16.98 -3.73 2.37
N LEU A 338 16.36 -3.39 1.24
CA LEU A 338 15.64 -4.31 0.39
C LEU A 338 16.38 -4.43 -0.94
N THR A 339 16.88 -5.63 -1.26
CA THR A 339 17.64 -5.89 -2.47
C THR A 339 17.09 -7.06 -3.25
N ARG A 340 17.36 -7.08 -4.56
CA ARG A 340 17.06 -8.19 -5.45
C ARG A 340 18.31 -8.66 -6.17
N THR A 341 18.53 -9.97 -6.15
CA THR A 341 19.51 -10.62 -7.01
C THR A 341 18.76 -11.29 -8.15
N ALA A 342 19.12 -10.97 -9.40
CA ALA A 342 18.50 -11.59 -10.56
C ALA A 342 18.61 -13.13 -10.48
N PRO A 343 17.62 -13.88 -10.95
CA PRO A 343 17.74 -15.33 -11.06
C PRO A 343 18.92 -15.66 -11.99
N PRO A 344 19.57 -16.82 -11.81
CA PRO A 344 20.53 -17.30 -12.78
C PRO A 344 19.81 -17.39 -14.16
N PRO A 345 20.50 -17.08 -15.27
CA PRO A 345 19.91 -17.20 -16.59
C PRO A 345 19.44 -18.66 -16.77
N GLY A 346 18.13 -18.84 -16.81
CA GLY A 346 17.48 -20.13 -17.03
C GLY A 346 17.23 -20.32 -18.52
N ASP A 347 17.37 -21.54 -19.01
CA ASP A 347 16.94 -21.94 -20.34
C ASP A 347 15.42 -21.77 -20.45
N GLY A 348 14.96 -20.66 -21.02
CA GLY A 348 13.55 -20.51 -21.38
C GLY A 348 12.79 -19.30 -20.87
N ASP A 349 13.48 -18.22 -20.47
CA ASP A 349 12.78 -16.95 -20.20
C ASP A 349 12.18 -16.41 -21.52
N PRO A 350 10.85 -16.16 -21.60
CA PRO A 350 10.32 -15.44 -22.75
C PRO A 350 10.97 -14.06 -22.83
N PRO A 351 11.35 -13.58 -24.03
CA PRO A 351 12.02 -12.31 -24.20
C PRO A 351 11.21 -11.20 -23.49
N ARG A 352 11.89 -10.39 -22.68
CA ARG A 352 11.31 -9.18 -22.08
C ARG A 352 10.57 -8.44 -23.19
N ARG A 353 9.23 -8.42 -23.14
CA ARG A 353 8.47 -7.51 -23.98
C ARG A 353 8.79 -6.11 -23.47
N THR A 354 9.79 -5.49 -24.09
CA THR A 354 9.86 -4.03 -24.08
C THR A 354 8.51 -3.56 -24.64
N TRP A 355 7.77 -2.81 -23.87
CA TRP A 355 6.67 -2.01 -24.39
C TRP A 355 7.32 -0.96 -25.32
N ALA A 356 7.70 -1.40 -26.51
CA ALA A 356 7.95 -0.46 -27.59
C ALA A 356 6.65 0.31 -27.71
N THR A 357 6.76 1.61 -27.50
CA THR A 357 5.75 2.61 -27.71
C THR A 357 4.83 2.18 -28.85
N ALA A 358 3.63 1.70 -28.52
CA ALA A 358 2.55 1.65 -29.47
C ALA A 358 2.28 3.10 -29.83
N SER A 359 2.86 3.52 -30.95
CA SER A 359 2.55 4.80 -31.59
C SER A 359 1.03 4.82 -31.75
N THR A 360 0.39 5.69 -30.98
CA THR A 360 -1.03 6.03 -31.15
C THR A 360 -1.22 6.36 -32.63
N PRO A 361 -2.10 5.66 -33.36
CA PRO A 361 -2.38 6.04 -34.73
C PRO A 361 -2.98 7.46 -34.73
N PRO A 362 -2.59 8.33 -35.68
CA PRO A 362 -3.10 9.68 -35.72
C PRO A 362 -4.63 9.63 -35.86
N CYS A 363 -5.31 10.35 -34.98
CA CYS A 363 -6.75 10.53 -34.98
C CYS A 363 -7.15 11.11 -36.37
N GLY A 364 -7.69 10.25 -37.23
CA GLY A 364 -8.15 10.64 -38.58
C GLY A 364 -9.26 11.67 -38.49
N ARG A 365 -9.04 12.81 -39.10
CA ARG A 365 -10.05 13.88 -39.32
C ARG A 365 -11.27 13.28 -39.99
N GLY A 366 -12.43 13.70 -39.50
CA GLY A 366 -13.75 13.22 -39.84
C GLY A 366 -14.05 13.12 -41.35
N ALA A 367 -14.71 12.04 -41.69
CA ALA A 367 -15.43 11.91 -42.97
C ALA A 367 -16.77 12.64 -42.93
N PRO A 368 -17.23 13.20 -44.07
CA PRO A 368 -18.40 14.09 -44.11
C PRO A 368 -19.71 13.32 -43.92
N ARG A 369 -20.64 13.93 -43.21
CA ARG A 369 -22.03 13.49 -43.06
C ARG A 369 -22.70 13.36 -44.41
N ARG A 370 -23.15 12.16 -44.75
CA ARG A 370 -24.17 11.96 -45.81
C ARG A 370 -25.56 12.25 -45.23
N THR A 371 -26.20 13.29 -45.75
CA THR A 371 -27.62 13.49 -45.61
C THR A 371 -28.35 12.53 -46.54
N GLY A 372 -29.17 11.68 -46.00
CA GLY A 372 -30.08 10.80 -46.75
C GLY A 372 -31.40 10.73 -46.03
N SER A 373 -32.37 11.42 -46.56
CA SER A 373 -33.79 11.34 -46.23
C SER A 373 -34.37 10.00 -46.67
N SER A 374 -35.07 9.30 -45.81
CA SER A 374 -36.16 8.42 -46.24
C SER A 374 -37.20 8.25 -45.14
N THR A 375 -38.36 8.60 -45.53
CA THR A 375 -39.68 8.44 -44.95
C THR A 375 -40.04 6.99 -44.63
N GLY A 376 -40.79 6.78 -43.54
CA GLY A 376 -41.86 5.81 -43.61
C GLY A 376 -41.95 4.78 -42.47
N SER A 377 -43.08 4.88 -41.83
CA SER A 377 -43.88 3.77 -41.28
C SER A 377 -43.76 3.40 -39.81
N SER A 378 -44.74 3.91 -39.11
CA SER A 378 -45.21 3.50 -37.80
C SER A 378 -45.67 2.05 -37.74
N ARG A 379 -45.17 1.25 -36.78
CA ARG A 379 -45.95 0.14 -36.21
C ARG A 379 -45.81 0.15 -34.69
N ARG A 380 -46.94 0.38 -34.03
CA ARG A 380 -47.17 0.24 -32.60
C ARG A 380 -47.04 -1.23 -32.20
N ARG A 381 -46.35 -1.50 -31.07
CA ARG A 381 -46.47 -2.74 -30.33
C ARG A 381 -47.18 -2.49 -28.99
N PRO A 382 -48.05 -3.39 -28.55
CA PRO A 382 -48.84 -3.20 -27.34
C PRO A 382 -48.06 -3.60 -26.08
N ALA A 383 -48.46 -2.99 -24.96
CA ALA A 383 -47.92 -3.21 -23.63
C ALA A 383 -48.33 -4.58 -23.06
N PRO A 384 -47.49 -5.22 -22.18
CA PRO A 384 -47.90 -6.39 -21.42
C PRO A 384 -48.63 -6.00 -20.14
N THR A 385 -49.77 -6.66 -19.95
CA THR A 385 -50.65 -6.67 -18.78
C THR A 385 -49.96 -7.32 -17.56
N ARG A 386 -50.17 -6.73 -16.38
CA ARG A 386 -49.89 -7.29 -15.06
C ARG A 386 -50.73 -8.53 -14.78
N ARG A 387 -50.11 -9.55 -14.23
CA ARG A 387 -50.63 -10.39 -13.11
C ARG A 387 -49.49 -10.75 -12.22
#